data_8cbbb9ada6247b89ba6ab5ece54d5581
#
_entry.id   8cbbb9ada6247b89ba6ab5ece54d5581
#
_cell.length_a   1.000
_cell.length_b   1.000
_cell.length_c   1.000
_cell.angle_alpha   90.00
_cell.angle_beta   90.00
_cell.angle_gamma   90.00
#
_symmetry.space_group_name_H-M   'P 1'
#
loop_
_entity.id
_entity.type
_entity.pdbx_description
1 polymer ?
#
loop_
_entity_poly.entity_id
_entity_poly.type
_entity_poly.pdbx_seq_one_letter_code
_entity_poly.pdbx_strand_id
1 'polypeptide(L)'
;MLDADNPVGIPAEWAQMSIAARLMLWEQFVPGISACERVEARSSSARVLKYGEAAGRRSHAWIRVNDPGKIPILKAHIQVQMVLHDTSFTFERRSRSDAKKVVGVEHRSVFDLAVFDKGRLVFCSKPEVNIDGYEVIDADVTIINAGAGELDISKLHLPRANDLKRHKNKSSQNLEFTLSGTGVQCVERALLTLDTEIEVKNKIRSLRDWISGM
;
A
#
# COMPACT_ATOMS: atom_id res chain seq x y z
N MET A 1 -9.29 -4.65 0.93
CA MET A 1 -9.49 -3.25 1.35
C MET A 1 -8.26 -2.44 0.98
N LEU A 2 -8.45 -1.18 0.66
CA LEU A 2 -7.39 -0.18 0.46
C LEU A 2 -7.54 0.91 1.52
N ASP A 3 -6.44 1.31 2.11
CA ASP A 3 -6.41 2.36 3.11
C ASP A 3 -5.72 3.59 2.52
N ALA A 4 -6.47 4.68 2.39
CA ALA A 4 -6.02 5.94 1.83
C ALA A 4 -5.59 6.93 2.93
N ASP A 5 -5.12 6.43 4.05
CA ASP A 5 -4.48 7.29 5.05
C ASP A 5 -3.29 8.03 4.43
N ASN A 6 -3.07 9.24 4.90
CA ASN A 6 -1.93 10.04 4.46
C ASN A 6 -0.72 9.72 5.35
N PRO A 7 0.14 8.76 4.98
CA PRO A 7 1.31 8.43 5.78
C PRO A 7 2.29 9.60 5.80
N VAL A 8 3.08 9.67 6.86
CA VAL A 8 4.14 10.69 6.97
C VAL A 8 5.06 10.62 5.76
N GLY A 9 5.33 11.76 5.14
CA GLY A 9 6.18 11.89 3.97
C GLY A 9 5.47 11.71 2.63
N ILE A 10 4.15 11.51 2.62
CA ILE A 10 3.39 11.50 1.36
C ILE A 10 3.52 12.86 0.66
N PRO A 11 3.78 12.91 -0.66
CA PRO A 11 3.77 14.15 -1.43
C PRO A 11 2.45 14.92 -1.27
N ALA A 12 2.52 16.24 -1.17
CA ALA A 12 1.35 17.08 -0.91
C ALA A 12 0.24 16.91 -1.96
N GLU A 13 0.61 16.77 -3.22
CA GLU A 13 -0.30 16.51 -4.33
C GLU A 13 -1.02 15.16 -4.18
N TRP A 14 -0.34 14.14 -3.67
CA TRP A 14 -0.94 12.82 -3.45
C TRP A 14 -1.82 12.79 -2.19
N ALA A 15 -1.46 13.57 -1.18
CA ALA A 15 -2.26 13.72 0.03
C ALA A 15 -3.66 14.30 -0.26
N GLN A 16 -3.78 15.09 -1.33
CA GLN A 16 -5.03 15.70 -1.77
C GLN A 16 -5.82 14.85 -2.77
N MET A 17 -5.27 13.75 -3.27
CA MET A 17 -5.95 12.88 -4.22
C MET A 17 -7.15 12.17 -3.59
N SER A 18 -8.24 12.08 -4.34
CA SER A 18 -9.36 11.17 -4.05
C SER A 18 -8.92 9.71 -4.21
N ILE A 19 -9.70 8.76 -3.66
CA ILE A 19 -9.46 7.32 -3.90
C ILE A 19 -9.43 7.02 -5.41
N ALA A 20 -10.37 7.56 -6.18
CA ALA A 20 -10.41 7.38 -7.62
C ALA A 20 -9.11 7.82 -8.30
N ALA A 21 -8.58 9.00 -7.96
CA ALA A 21 -7.32 9.48 -8.51
C ALA A 21 -6.12 8.61 -8.12
N ARG A 22 -6.09 8.09 -6.88
CA ARG A 22 -5.04 7.16 -6.44
C ARG A 22 -5.12 5.81 -7.16
N LEU A 23 -6.33 5.30 -7.43
CA LEU A 23 -6.52 4.05 -8.19
C LEU A 23 -6.06 4.20 -9.64
N MET A 24 -6.22 5.38 -10.25
CA MET A 24 -5.71 5.65 -11.59
C MET A 24 -4.18 5.53 -11.68
N LEU A 25 -3.44 5.82 -10.61
CA LEU A 25 -2.00 5.56 -10.58
C LEU A 25 -1.66 4.07 -10.68
N TRP A 26 -2.54 3.19 -10.19
CA TRP A 26 -2.35 1.74 -10.24
C TRP A 26 -2.93 1.08 -11.47
N GLU A 27 -3.82 1.77 -12.22
CA GLU A 27 -4.48 1.22 -13.42
C GLU A 27 -3.48 0.70 -14.46
N GLN A 28 -2.32 1.35 -14.57
CA GLN A 28 -1.29 0.97 -15.53
C GLN A 28 -0.62 -0.40 -15.26
N PHE A 29 -0.71 -0.92 -14.04
CA PHE A 29 -0.14 -2.22 -13.67
C PHE A 29 -1.11 -3.14 -12.92
N VAL A 30 -2.29 -2.65 -12.54
CA VAL A 30 -3.43 -3.42 -12.06
C VAL A 30 -4.67 -3.01 -12.88
N PRO A 31 -4.77 -3.48 -14.13
CA PRO A 31 -5.85 -3.07 -15.03
C PRO A 31 -7.24 -3.37 -14.45
N GLY A 32 -8.15 -2.42 -14.59
CA GLY A 32 -9.53 -2.53 -14.12
C GLY A 32 -9.74 -2.11 -12.66
N ILE A 33 -8.67 -1.80 -11.90
CA ILE A 33 -8.80 -1.43 -10.48
C ILE A 33 -9.58 -0.13 -10.27
N SER A 34 -9.49 0.81 -11.19
CA SER A 34 -10.24 2.08 -11.11
C SER A 34 -11.70 1.93 -11.53
N ALA A 35 -12.00 0.93 -12.37
CA ALA A 35 -13.30 0.70 -12.97
C ALA A 35 -14.18 -0.30 -12.21
N CYS A 36 -13.59 -1.18 -11.37
CA CYS A 36 -14.34 -2.20 -10.62
C CYS A 36 -15.29 -1.58 -9.58
N GLU A 37 -16.30 -2.35 -9.19
CA GLU A 37 -17.20 -1.98 -8.10
C GLU A 37 -16.45 -1.90 -6.79
N ARG A 38 -16.72 -0.86 -6.01
CA ARG A 38 -16.15 -0.69 -4.70
C ARG A 38 -17.06 0.06 -3.74
N VAL A 39 -16.86 -0.19 -2.46
CA VAL A 39 -17.48 0.59 -1.38
C VAL A 39 -16.43 1.53 -0.82
N GLU A 40 -16.73 2.81 -0.75
CA GLU A 40 -15.88 3.81 -0.10
C GLU A 40 -16.55 4.31 1.18
N ALA A 41 -15.75 4.46 2.25
CA ALA A 41 -16.22 5.06 3.50
C ALA A 41 -15.08 5.83 4.18
N ARG A 42 -15.42 6.86 4.94
CA ARG A 42 -14.45 7.58 5.77
C ARG A 42 -13.83 6.66 6.81
N SER A 43 -12.53 6.79 7.02
CA SER A 43 -11.87 6.11 8.14
C SER A 43 -12.36 6.65 9.49
N SER A 44 -12.31 5.83 10.54
CA SER A 44 -12.75 6.24 11.87
C SER A 44 -12.03 7.50 12.37
N SER A 45 -10.73 7.62 12.11
CA SER A 45 -9.93 8.80 12.50
C SER A 45 -10.31 10.07 11.73
N ALA A 46 -10.79 9.95 10.48
CA ALA A 46 -11.23 11.10 9.69
C ALA A 46 -12.64 11.61 10.07
N ARG A 47 -13.32 10.88 10.95
CA ARG A 47 -14.65 11.24 11.45
C ARG A 47 -14.62 12.06 12.74
N VAL A 48 -13.46 12.15 13.39
CA VAL A 48 -13.24 12.96 14.59
C VAL A 48 -12.72 14.32 14.14
N LEU A 49 -13.51 15.36 14.34
CA LEU A 49 -13.20 16.72 13.92
C LEU A 49 -13.17 17.64 15.13
N LYS A 50 -12.27 18.61 15.10
CA LYS A 50 -12.38 19.76 15.97
C LYS A 50 -13.48 20.67 15.43
N TYR A 51 -14.26 21.29 16.33
CA TYR A 51 -15.34 22.19 15.91
C TYR A 51 -14.85 23.25 14.92
N GLY A 52 -15.53 23.32 13.77
CA GLY A 52 -15.19 24.26 12.70
C GLY A 52 -14.09 23.80 11.75
N GLU A 53 -13.51 22.62 11.93
CA GLU A 53 -12.58 22.04 10.97
C GLU A 53 -13.30 21.29 9.86
N ALA A 54 -12.73 21.34 8.65
CA ALA A 54 -13.23 20.55 7.54
C ALA A 54 -12.87 19.07 7.73
N ALA A 55 -13.80 18.20 7.33
CA ALA A 55 -13.59 16.76 7.39
C ALA A 55 -12.34 16.31 6.62
N GLY A 56 -11.50 15.51 7.25
CA GLY A 56 -10.34 14.90 6.63
C GLY A 56 -10.71 13.99 5.46
N ARG A 57 -9.78 13.80 4.51
CA ARG A 57 -9.98 12.96 3.31
C ARG A 57 -9.57 11.50 3.51
N ARG A 58 -9.18 11.11 4.73
CA ARG A 58 -8.81 9.73 5.02
C ARG A 58 -10.00 8.82 4.84
N SER A 59 -9.84 7.78 4.03
CA SER A 59 -10.93 6.89 3.69
C SER A 59 -10.42 5.50 3.35
N HIS A 60 -11.33 4.54 3.47
CA HIS A 60 -11.12 3.16 3.08
C HIS A 60 -11.90 2.86 1.81
N ALA A 61 -11.36 1.99 0.96
CA ALA A 61 -12.08 1.41 -0.16
C ALA A 61 -12.04 -0.12 -0.07
N TRP A 62 -13.19 -0.75 -0.16
CA TRP A 62 -13.34 -2.21 -0.24
C TRP A 62 -13.63 -2.58 -1.68
N ILE A 63 -12.74 -3.35 -2.28
CA ILE A 63 -12.84 -3.88 -3.62
C ILE A 63 -12.99 -5.39 -3.51
N ARG A 64 -13.96 -5.96 -4.19
CA ARG A 64 -14.14 -7.38 -4.33
C ARG A 64 -13.19 -7.90 -5.42
N VAL A 65 -12.50 -9.01 -5.15
CA VAL A 65 -11.57 -9.65 -6.09
C VAL A 65 -12.05 -11.05 -6.41
N ASN A 66 -11.88 -11.49 -7.64
CA ASN A 66 -12.33 -12.80 -8.12
C ASN A 66 -11.48 -13.99 -7.59
N ASP A 67 -10.24 -13.75 -7.13
CA ASP A 67 -9.35 -14.78 -6.58
C ASP A 67 -8.67 -14.28 -5.28
N PRO A 68 -9.31 -14.41 -4.11
CA PRO A 68 -8.73 -13.98 -2.84
C PRO A 68 -7.41 -14.66 -2.49
N GLY A 69 -7.15 -15.86 -3.03
CA GLY A 69 -5.89 -16.58 -2.83
C GLY A 69 -4.68 -15.85 -3.43
N LYS A 70 -4.92 -14.98 -4.41
CA LYS A 70 -3.87 -14.18 -5.07
C LYS A 70 -3.60 -12.81 -4.44
N ILE A 71 -4.24 -12.46 -3.34
CA ILE A 71 -3.97 -11.18 -2.64
C ILE A 71 -2.48 -11.01 -2.29
N PRO A 72 -1.73 -12.02 -1.81
CA PRO A 72 -0.29 -11.89 -1.59
C PRO A 72 0.50 -11.62 -2.89
N ILE A 73 0.04 -12.18 -4.01
CA ILE A 73 0.64 -11.93 -5.33
C ILE A 73 0.36 -10.49 -5.77
N LEU A 74 -0.88 -10.02 -5.59
CA LEU A 74 -1.26 -8.63 -5.87
C LEU A 74 -0.40 -7.66 -5.07
N LYS A 75 -0.21 -7.90 -3.76
CA LYS A 75 0.67 -7.09 -2.91
C LYS A 75 2.09 -7.03 -3.46
N ALA A 76 2.71 -8.18 -3.72
CA ALA A 76 4.06 -8.26 -4.25
C ALA A 76 4.19 -7.58 -5.63
N HIS A 77 3.18 -7.75 -6.49
CA HIS A 77 3.12 -7.09 -7.78
C HIS A 77 3.10 -5.56 -7.64
N ILE A 78 2.21 -5.03 -6.80
CA ILE A 78 2.10 -3.60 -6.52
C ILE A 78 3.43 -3.05 -5.97
N GLN A 79 4.05 -3.72 -5.00
CA GLN A 79 5.31 -3.28 -4.40
C GLN A 79 6.43 -3.09 -5.42
N VAL A 80 6.50 -3.93 -6.43
CA VAL A 80 7.49 -3.80 -7.50
C VAL A 80 7.08 -2.76 -8.53
N GLN A 81 5.84 -2.83 -9.00
CA GLN A 81 5.38 -1.99 -10.10
C GLN A 81 5.28 -0.51 -9.70
N MET A 82 4.90 -0.20 -8.45
CA MET A 82 4.83 1.19 -8.00
C MET A 82 6.18 1.91 -8.07
N VAL A 83 7.30 1.20 -7.87
CA VAL A 83 8.65 1.75 -8.03
C VAL A 83 9.00 1.90 -9.49
N LEU A 84 8.68 0.89 -10.32
CA LEU A 84 8.98 0.90 -11.76
C LEU A 84 8.20 1.99 -12.51
N HIS A 85 7.01 2.34 -12.03
CA HIS A 85 6.11 3.32 -12.64
C HIS A 85 6.06 4.68 -11.93
N ASP A 86 7.00 4.95 -11.01
CA ASP A 86 7.10 6.22 -10.26
C ASP A 86 5.82 6.60 -9.48
N THR A 87 5.08 5.59 -9.01
CA THR A 87 3.88 5.75 -8.17
C THR A 87 4.15 5.41 -6.71
N SER A 88 5.41 5.49 -6.29
CA SER A 88 5.87 5.35 -4.92
C SER A 88 6.65 6.58 -4.50
N PHE A 89 6.71 6.82 -3.19
CA PHE A 89 7.58 7.84 -2.60
C PHE A 89 8.48 7.19 -1.56
N THR A 90 9.65 7.80 -1.34
CA THR A 90 10.62 7.30 -0.36
C THR A 90 10.30 7.84 1.02
N PHE A 91 10.46 7.00 2.04
CA PHE A 91 10.29 7.36 3.44
C PHE A 91 11.49 6.91 4.25
N GLU A 92 12.11 7.84 4.96
CA GLU A 92 13.21 7.54 5.89
C GLU A 92 12.65 6.93 7.18
N ARG A 93 13.03 5.70 7.44
CA ARG A 93 12.74 5.05 8.71
C ARG A 93 13.80 5.43 9.73
N ARG A 94 13.37 6.08 10.80
CA ARG A 94 14.27 6.54 11.88
C ARG A 94 14.25 5.58 13.05
N SER A 95 15.37 5.53 13.79
CA SER A 95 15.47 4.73 14.99
C SER A 95 14.45 5.21 16.04
N ARG A 96 13.87 4.24 16.78
CA ARG A 96 12.99 4.57 17.93
C ARG A 96 13.77 5.14 19.10
N SER A 97 15.04 4.76 19.26
CA SER A 97 15.93 5.23 20.34
C SER A 97 16.64 6.54 20.01
N ASP A 98 16.80 6.87 18.71
CA ASP A 98 17.45 8.09 18.25
C ASP A 98 16.77 8.58 16.96
N ALA A 99 15.92 9.59 17.10
CA ALA A 99 15.17 10.15 15.99
C ALA A 99 16.04 10.81 14.90
N LYS A 100 17.32 11.10 15.18
CA LYS A 100 18.26 11.64 14.19
C LYS A 100 18.90 10.55 13.33
N LYS A 101 18.89 9.30 13.81
CA LYS A 101 19.53 8.16 13.13
C LYS A 101 18.55 7.53 12.13
N VAL A 102 18.83 7.65 10.84
CA VAL A 102 18.16 6.90 9.79
C VAL A 102 18.60 5.44 9.83
N VAL A 103 17.66 4.52 9.97
CA VAL A 103 17.89 3.07 10.03
C VAL A 103 17.48 2.35 8.76
N GLY A 104 16.85 3.07 7.81
CA GLY A 104 16.48 2.53 6.51
C GLY A 104 15.65 3.50 5.71
N VAL A 105 15.47 3.18 4.44
CA VAL A 105 14.56 3.88 3.54
C VAL A 105 13.63 2.83 2.94
N GLU A 106 12.36 3.16 2.86
CA GLU A 106 11.35 2.30 2.27
C GLU A 106 10.58 3.05 1.19
N HIS A 107 10.12 2.31 0.17
CA HIS A 107 9.18 2.84 -0.80
C HIS A 107 7.75 2.66 -0.27
N ARG A 108 7.00 3.74 -0.25
CA ARG A 108 5.60 3.76 0.16
C ARG A 108 4.70 4.06 -1.01
N SER A 109 3.54 3.45 -0.98
CA SER A 109 2.48 3.62 -1.95
C SER A 109 1.50 4.72 -1.52
N VAL A 110 0.65 5.14 -2.45
CA VAL A 110 -0.52 6.01 -2.22
C VAL A 110 -1.59 5.37 -1.32
N PHE A 111 -1.51 4.05 -1.12
CA PHE A 111 -2.32 3.30 -0.16
C PHE A 111 -1.41 2.53 0.80
N ASP A 112 -1.87 2.30 2.04
CA ASP A 112 -1.14 1.43 2.97
C ASP A 112 -1.24 -0.04 2.53
N LEU A 113 -0.11 -0.60 2.09
CA LEU A 113 -0.04 -2.00 1.66
C LEU A 113 -0.04 -3.00 2.82
N ALA A 114 0.12 -2.53 4.07
CA ALA A 114 0.05 -3.41 5.23
C ALA A 114 -1.35 -4.00 5.43
N VAL A 115 -2.40 -3.36 4.88
CA VAL A 115 -3.77 -3.88 4.93
C VAL A 115 -3.98 -5.18 4.16
N PHE A 116 -3.05 -5.55 3.27
CA PHE A 116 -3.07 -6.84 2.59
C PHE A 116 -2.54 -8.00 3.45
N ASP A 117 -1.95 -7.70 4.62
CA ASP A 117 -1.43 -8.72 5.52
C ASP A 117 -2.54 -9.35 6.35
N LYS A 118 -2.41 -10.65 6.62
CA LYS A 118 -3.35 -11.37 7.47
C LYS A 118 -3.30 -10.81 8.90
N GLY A 119 -4.48 -10.66 9.52
CA GLY A 119 -4.61 -10.23 10.91
C GLY A 119 -4.53 -8.71 11.12
N ARG A 120 -4.52 -7.91 10.06
CA ARG A 120 -4.62 -6.45 10.20
C ARG A 120 -6.02 -6.07 10.68
N LEU A 121 -6.10 -5.36 11.80
CA LEU A 121 -7.35 -4.79 12.29
C LEU A 121 -7.69 -3.51 11.52
N VAL A 122 -8.95 -3.39 11.16
CA VAL A 122 -9.53 -2.20 10.53
C VAL A 122 -10.67 -1.71 11.39
N PHE A 123 -10.56 -0.47 11.84
CA PHE A 123 -11.59 0.16 12.66
C PHE A 123 -12.61 0.86 11.75
N CYS A 124 -13.79 0.28 11.65
CA CYS A 124 -14.90 0.82 10.85
C CYS A 124 -16.05 1.37 11.71
N SER A 125 -16.01 1.15 13.03
CA SER A 125 -17.04 1.62 13.93
C SER A 125 -17.03 3.14 14.10
N LYS A 126 -18.16 3.69 14.56
CA LYS A 126 -18.25 5.10 14.93
C LYS A 126 -17.32 5.33 16.14
N PRO A 127 -16.35 6.24 16.07
CA PRO A 127 -15.52 6.55 17.21
C PRO A 127 -16.35 7.25 18.31
N GLU A 128 -15.97 7.03 19.55
CA GLU A 128 -16.49 7.80 20.69
C GLU A 128 -15.44 8.84 21.09
N VAL A 129 -15.86 10.06 21.30
CA VAL A 129 -14.97 11.16 21.69
C VAL A 129 -15.56 11.86 22.93
N ASN A 130 -14.80 11.82 24.01
CA ASN A 130 -15.14 12.46 25.29
C ASN A 130 -14.20 13.64 25.56
N ILE A 131 -13.92 14.45 24.54
CA ILE A 131 -13.03 15.61 24.62
C ILE A 131 -13.82 16.82 24.13
N ASP A 132 -13.85 17.86 24.95
CA ASP A 132 -14.53 19.13 24.61
C ASP A 132 -13.88 19.74 23.34
N GLY A 133 -14.73 20.31 22.49
CA GLY A 133 -14.27 20.94 21.26
C GLY A 133 -14.11 20.01 20.06
N TYR A 134 -14.48 18.73 20.21
CA TYR A 134 -14.49 17.75 19.12
C TYR A 134 -15.88 17.20 18.86
N GLU A 135 -16.15 16.85 17.63
CA GLU A 135 -17.37 16.19 17.18
C GLU A 135 -17.08 14.96 16.37
N VAL A 136 -18.04 14.05 16.26
CA VAL A 136 -17.95 12.86 15.42
C VAL A 136 -19.00 12.96 14.33
N ILE A 137 -18.54 13.04 13.10
CA ILE A 137 -19.41 13.02 11.92
C ILE A 137 -19.76 11.58 11.50
N ASP A 138 -20.86 11.43 10.78
CA ASP A 138 -21.26 10.14 10.24
C ASP A 138 -20.36 9.71 9.10
N ALA A 139 -20.25 8.39 8.89
CA ALA A 139 -19.53 7.84 7.74
C ALA A 139 -20.41 8.01 6.51
N ASP A 140 -19.87 8.68 5.50
CA ASP A 140 -20.44 8.63 4.17
C ASP A 140 -20.02 7.31 3.52
N VAL A 141 -20.93 6.36 3.44
CA VAL A 141 -20.70 5.09 2.75
C VAL A 141 -21.27 5.22 1.35
N THR A 142 -20.43 5.05 0.34
CA THR A 142 -20.83 5.22 -1.06
C THR A 142 -20.40 3.99 -1.87
N ILE A 143 -21.29 3.49 -2.72
CA ILE A 143 -20.98 2.47 -3.71
C ILE A 143 -20.60 3.18 -5.00
N ILE A 144 -19.40 2.92 -5.46
CA ILE A 144 -18.83 3.47 -6.70
C ILE A 144 -18.80 2.37 -7.75
N ASN A 145 -19.16 2.72 -9.00
CA ASN A 145 -19.24 1.80 -10.15
C ASN A 145 -20.14 0.59 -9.86
N ALA A 146 -21.31 0.82 -9.26
CA ALA A 146 -22.27 -0.24 -8.95
C ALA A 146 -22.55 -1.11 -10.17
N GLY A 147 -22.46 -2.42 -10.03
CA GLY A 147 -22.66 -3.40 -11.10
C GLY A 147 -21.47 -3.60 -12.04
N ALA A 148 -20.35 -2.91 -11.87
CA ALA A 148 -19.15 -3.11 -12.70
C ALA A 148 -18.40 -4.44 -12.39
N GLY A 149 -18.78 -5.13 -11.32
CA GLY A 149 -18.24 -6.43 -10.96
C GLY A 149 -16.93 -6.37 -10.17
N GLU A 150 -16.27 -7.52 -10.09
CA GLU A 150 -15.07 -7.75 -9.30
C GLU A 150 -13.80 -7.35 -10.05
N LEU A 151 -12.75 -7.02 -9.30
CA LEU A 151 -11.41 -6.88 -9.86
C LEU A 151 -10.85 -8.27 -10.23
N ASP A 152 -10.54 -8.46 -11.51
CA ASP A 152 -9.92 -9.69 -11.99
C ASP A 152 -8.41 -9.69 -11.72
N ILE A 153 -8.00 -10.42 -10.69
CA ILE A 153 -6.59 -10.65 -10.36
C ILE A 153 -6.12 -12.07 -10.73
N SER A 154 -6.94 -12.87 -11.40
CA SER A 154 -6.62 -14.27 -11.74
C SER A 154 -5.38 -14.40 -12.64
N LYS A 155 -5.11 -13.39 -13.46
CA LYS A 155 -3.96 -13.34 -14.38
C LYS A 155 -2.70 -12.75 -13.77
N LEU A 156 -2.76 -12.23 -12.54
CA LEU A 156 -1.58 -11.69 -11.89
C LEU A 156 -0.60 -12.82 -11.50
N HIS A 157 0.66 -12.54 -11.73
CA HIS A 157 1.76 -13.43 -11.38
C HIS A 157 2.74 -12.72 -10.44
N LEU A 158 3.54 -13.48 -9.73
CA LEU A 158 4.68 -12.92 -8.99
C LEU A 158 5.58 -12.13 -9.94
N PRO A 159 6.18 -11.03 -9.47
CA PRO A 159 7.13 -10.25 -10.28
C PRO A 159 8.22 -11.14 -10.88
N ARG A 160 8.53 -10.92 -12.14
CA ARG A 160 9.56 -11.67 -12.85
C ARG A 160 10.96 -11.24 -12.40
N ALA A 161 11.96 -12.10 -12.56
CA ALA A 161 13.34 -11.80 -12.20
C ALA A 161 13.86 -10.49 -12.84
N ASN A 162 13.47 -10.19 -14.07
CA ASN A 162 13.82 -8.94 -14.75
C ASN A 162 13.17 -7.71 -14.08
N ASP A 163 11.93 -7.82 -13.64
CA ASP A 163 11.24 -6.73 -12.94
C ASP A 163 11.89 -6.48 -11.58
N LEU A 164 12.25 -7.53 -10.86
CA LEU A 164 12.98 -7.43 -9.60
C LEU A 164 14.36 -6.78 -9.78
N LYS A 165 15.10 -7.15 -10.84
CA LYS A 165 16.37 -6.52 -11.16
C LYS A 165 16.22 -5.03 -11.49
N ARG A 166 15.23 -4.68 -12.31
CA ARG A 166 14.91 -3.27 -12.63
C ARG A 166 14.49 -2.49 -11.39
N HIS A 167 13.63 -3.08 -10.56
CA HIS A 167 13.22 -2.51 -9.28
C HIS A 167 14.42 -2.22 -8.39
N LYS A 168 15.33 -3.19 -8.22
CA LYS A 168 16.55 -3.01 -7.42
C LYS A 168 17.40 -1.86 -7.95
N ASN A 169 17.65 -1.81 -9.23
CA ASN A 169 18.46 -0.76 -9.86
C ASN A 169 17.81 0.63 -9.67
N LYS A 170 16.50 0.74 -9.90
CA LYS A 170 15.77 2.01 -9.76
C LYS A 170 15.71 2.48 -8.31
N SER A 171 15.47 1.56 -7.37
CA SER A 171 15.49 1.87 -5.94
C SER A 171 16.86 2.36 -5.47
N SER A 172 17.95 1.77 -5.95
CA SER A 172 19.31 2.21 -5.64
C SER A 172 19.60 3.61 -6.19
N GLN A 173 19.19 3.90 -7.42
CA GLN A 173 19.36 5.22 -8.03
C GLN A 173 18.61 6.32 -7.28
N ASN A 174 17.38 6.06 -6.89
CA ASN A 174 16.57 7.02 -6.12
C ASN A 174 17.16 7.34 -4.75
N LEU A 175 18.00 6.45 -4.21
CA LEU A 175 18.64 6.59 -2.90
C LEU A 175 19.98 7.33 -2.97
N GLU A 176 20.73 7.22 -4.05
CA GLU A 176 21.93 8.02 -4.26
C GLU A 176 21.62 9.52 -4.28
N PHE A 177 20.42 9.91 -4.73
CA PHE A 177 19.93 11.30 -4.70
C PHE A 177 19.50 11.78 -3.30
N THR A 178 19.08 10.89 -2.42
CA THR A 178 18.49 11.25 -1.10
C THR A 178 19.49 11.14 0.05
N LEU A 179 20.56 10.37 -0.12
CA LEU A 179 21.46 9.98 0.97
C LEU A 179 22.91 10.29 0.61
N SER A 180 23.37 11.47 0.95
CA SER A 180 24.80 11.73 1.03
C SER A 180 25.42 10.82 2.11
N GLY A 181 25.96 9.67 1.72
CA GLY A 181 27.03 8.99 2.43
C GLY A 181 26.74 7.84 3.39
N THR A 182 25.48 7.61 3.85
CA THR A 182 25.23 6.55 4.86
C THR A 182 24.10 5.56 4.50
N GLY A 183 23.43 5.76 3.38
CA GLY A 183 22.19 5.05 3.03
C GLY A 183 22.32 3.72 2.30
N VAL A 184 23.42 3.47 1.63
CA VAL A 184 23.58 2.29 0.75
C VAL A 184 23.40 0.96 1.50
N GLN A 185 23.95 0.84 2.71
CA GLN A 185 23.83 -0.38 3.50
C GLN A 185 22.39 -0.68 4.00
N CYS A 186 21.56 0.33 4.18
CA CYS A 186 20.18 0.16 4.65
C CYS A 186 19.24 -0.28 3.53
N VAL A 187 19.54 0.11 2.29
CA VAL A 187 18.76 -0.28 1.09
C VAL A 187 18.96 -1.73 0.75
N GLU A 188 20.22 -2.20 0.78
CA GLU A 188 20.51 -3.60 0.54
C GLU A 188 19.73 -4.49 1.51
N ARG A 189 19.55 -4.07 2.76
CA ARG A 189 18.78 -4.82 3.76
C ARG A 189 17.27 -4.85 3.48
N ALA A 190 16.68 -3.75 3.04
CA ALA A 190 15.26 -3.70 2.70
C ALA A 190 14.95 -4.51 1.43
N LEU A 191 15.85 -4.47 0.45
CA LEU A 191 15.78 -5.28 -0.77
C LEU A 191 16.03 -6.77 -0.47
N LEU A 192 17.01 -7.10 0.37
CA LEU A 192 17.25 -8.46 0.85
C LEU A 192 16.02 -9.05 1.56
N THR A 193 15.26 -8.25 2.31
CA THR A 193 14.03 -8.72 2.96
C THR A 193 12.96 -9.08 1.94
N LEU A 194 12.80 -8.27 0.88
CA LEU A 194 11.86 -8.55 -0.20
C LEU A 194 12.30 -9.75 -1.03
N ASP A 195 13.58 -9.81 -1.41
CA ASP A 195 14.18 -10.93 -2.13
C ASP A 195 14.08 -12.23 -1.30
N THR A 196 14.33 -12.18 0.01
CA THR A 196 14.22 -13.33 0.93
C THR A 196 12.79 -13.83 1.05
N GLU A 197 11.79 -12.92 1.15
CA GLU A 197 10.38 -13.33 1.17
C GLU A 197 9.96 -14.00 -0.15
N ILE A 198 10.42 -13.50 -1.28
CA ILE A 198 10.14 -14.06 -2.60
C ILE A 198 10.86 -15.38 -2.80
N GLU A 199 12.13 -15.49 -2.40
CA GLU A 199 12.90 -16.74 -2.44
C GLU A 199 12.31 -17.82 -1.54
N VAL A 200 11.88 -17.49 -0.32
CA VAL A 200 11.22 -18.42 0.60
C VAL A 200 9.90 -18.91 0.00
N LYS A 201 9.09 -18.02 -0.58
CA LYS A 201 7.84 -18.40 -1.26
C LYS A 201 8.07 -19.30 -2.46
N ASN A 202 9.12 -19.03 -3.25
CA ASN A 202 9.51 -19.87 -4.39
C ASN A 202 10.03 -21.25 -3.95
N LYS A 203 10.81 -21.32 -2.86
CA LYS A 203 11.25 -22.60 -2.26
C LYS A 203 10.08 -23.41 -1.70
N ILE A 204 9.12 -22.77 -1.02
CA ILE A 204 7.91 -23.44 -0.53
C ILE A 204 7.08 -23.98 -1.69
N ARG A 205 7.00 -23.26 -2.81
CA ARG A 205 6.29 -23.71 -4.01
C ARG A 205 6.97 -24.91 -4.66
N SER A 206 8.29 -24.85 -4.84
CA SER A 206 9.04 -25.98 -5.40
C SER A 206 8.98 -27.23 -4.51
N LEU A 207 8.95 -27.09 -3.19
CA LEU A 207 8.71 -28.17 -2.24
C LEU A 207 7.29 -28.75 -2.35
N ARG A 208 6.27 -27.90 -2.50
CA ARG A 208 4.89 -28.36 -2.73
C ARG A 208 4.75 -29.14 -4.05
N ASP A 209 5.33 -28.62 -5.12
CA ASP A 209 5.29 -29.26 -6.44
C ASP A 209 6.04 -30.61 -6.40
N TRP A 210 7.12 -30.71 -5.64
CA TRP A 210 7.86 -31.96 -5.42
C TRP A 210 7.06 -32.99 -4.60
N ILE A 211 6.39 -32.56 -3.51
CA ILE A 211 5.54 -33.43 -2.68
C ILE A 211 4.30 -33.90 -3.45
N SER A 212 3.73 -33.08 -4.33
CA SER A 212 2.55 -33.41 -5.13
C SER A 212 2.87 -34.33 -6.34
N GLY A 213 4.15 -34.50 -6.66
CA GLY A 213 4.64 -35.40 -7.71
C GLY A 213 5.07 -36.80 -7.22
N MET A 214 4.99 -37.05 -5.91
CA MET A 214 5.15 -38.35 -5.28
C MET A 214 3.80 -39.03 -5.03
#